data_8052365c694cfce490feae71154c90d6
#
_entry.id   8052365c694cfce490feae71154c90d6
#
_cell.length_a   1.000
_cell.length_b   1.000
_cell.length_c   1.000
_cell.angle_alpha   90.00
_cell.angle_beta   90.00
_cell.angle_gamma   90.00
#
_symmetry.space_group_name_H-M   'P 1'
#
loop_
_entity.id
_entity.type
_entity.pdbx_description
1 polymer ?
#
loop_
_entity_poly.entity_id
_entity_poly.type
_entity_poly.pdbx_seq_one_letter_code
_entity_poly.pdbx_strand_id
1 'polypeptide(L)'
;MKRDLYFSKPLMNAAGSLGFAPDPRDFENLGGLQLGAFVTNPISLRPRQPTAQPAVLKYPGGFLLHTGLPNPGIHAALKKYSAKWSRSDLPIIVHLMADRPEETQQMARMLESHENVMAVELGFAPLLADDIILMTLEMCL
;
A
#
# COMPACT_ATOMS: atom_id res chain seq x y z
N MET A 1 -7.25 16.65 11.14
CA MET A 1 -6.45 17.85 10.76
C MET A 1 -5.66 17.48 9.52
N LYS A 2 -5.95 18.10 8.37
CA LYS A 2 -5.16 17.89 7.14
C LYS A 2 -3.74 18.39 7.41
N ARG A 3 -2.74 17.56 7.09
CA ARG A 3 -1.32 17.92 7.18
C ARG A 3 -0.79 18.04 5.76
N ASP A 4 0.03 19.02 5.50
CA ASP A 4 0.78 19.09 4.25
C ASP A 4 1.76 17.91 4.21
N LEU A 5 1.79 17.21 3.08
CA LEU A 5 2.74 16.13 2.87
C LEU A 5 4.10 16.72 2.52
N TYR A 6 5.08 16.44 3.35
CA TYR A 6 6.47 16.83 3.12
C TYR A 6 7.37 15.60 3.07
N PHE A 7 8.13 15.49 1.99
CA PHE A 7 9.10 14.42 1.80
C PHE A 7 10.50 15.00 1.67
N SER A 8 11.43 14.51 2.47
CA SER A 8 12.83 14.98 2.45
C SER A 8 13.57 14.62 1.17
N LYS A 9 13.10 13.64 0.41
CA LYS A 9 13.65 13.16 -0.86
C LYS A 9 12.52 12.95 -1.87
N PRO A 10 12.80 13.12 -3.18
CA PRO A 10 11.79 13.09 -4.23
C PRO A 10 11.37 11.68 -4.69
N LEU A 11 12.00 10.64 -4.17
CA LEU A 11 11.76 9.26 -4.60
C LEU A 11 11.05 8.46 -3.51
N MET A 12 10.18 7.56 -3.93
CA MET A 12 9.58 6.52 -3.10
C MET A 12 9.45 5.23 -3.90
N ASN A 13 9.33 4.10 -3.22
CA ASN A 13 9.09 2.83 -3.91
C ASN A 13 7.64 2.76 -4.41
N ALA A 14 7.42 1.97 -5.46
CA ALA A 14 6.07 1.63 -5.89
C ALA A 14 5.43 0.64 -4.90
N ALA A 15 4.12 0.73 -4.70
CA ALA A 15 3.37 -0.27 -3.95
C ALA A 15 3.63 -1.68 -4.48
N GLY A 16 3.79 -2.66 -3.60
CA GLY A 16 4.04 -4.05 -3.98
C GLY A 16 5.50 -4.43 -4.22
N SER A 17 6.45 -3.49 -4.12
CA SER A 17 7.86 -3.75 -4.45
C SER A 17 8.75 -4.15 -3.27
N LEU A 18 8.53 -3.58 -2.08
CA LEU A 18 9.41 -3.74 -0.91
C LEU A 18 8.72 -4.30 0.34
N GLY A 19 7.57 -4.94 0.19
CA GLY A 19 6.88 -5.57 1.31
C GLY A 19 5.97 -4.64 2.10
N PHE A 20 5.69 -5.00 3.36
CA PHE A 20 4.72 -4.30 4.21
C PHE A 20 5.35 -3.35 5.22
N ALA A 21 6.66 -3.37 5.39
CA ALA A 21 7.41 -2.46 6.27
C ALA A 21 8.85 -2.36 5.78
N PRO A 22 9.53 -1.23 6.02
CA PRO A 22 10.92 -1.06 5.66
C PRO A 22 11.81 -2.15 6.29
N ASP A 23 12.70 -2.73 5.48
CA ASP A 23 13.76 -3.63 5.94
C ASP A 23 15.11 -3.07 5.50
N PRO A 24 16.08 -2.87 6.39
CA PRO A 24 17.40 -2.34 6.04
C PRO A 24 18.09 -3.09 4.90
N ARG A 25 17.89 -4.42 4.81
CA ARG A 25 18.47 -5.25 3.76
C ARG A 25 17.98 -4.90 2.36
N ASP A 26 16.73 -4.42 2.24
CA ASP A 26 16.17 -4.00 0.96
C ASP A 26 16.86 -2.73 0.46
N PHE A 27 17.24 -1.83 1.37
CA PHE A 27 17.93 -0.58 1.03
C PHE A 27 19.40 -0.76 0.67
N GLU A 28 20.09 -1.72 1.27
CA GLU A 28 21.46 -2.10 0.88
C GLU A 28 21.50 -2.56 -0.58
N ASN A 29 20.50 -3.31 -1.02
CA ASN A 29 20.37 -3.78 -2.41
C ASN A 29 20.03 -2.67 -3.41
N LEU A 30 19.52 -1.54 -2.96
CA LEU A 30 19.17 -0.39 -3.80
C LEU A 30 20.37 0.56 -4.07
N GLY A 31 21.59 0.13 -3.74
CA GLY A 31 22.80 0.89 -4.06
C GLY A 31 22.88 2.26 -3.36
N GLY A 32 22.32 2.39 -2.17
CA GLY A 32 22.31 3.65 -1.41
C GLY A 32 21.24 4.65 -1.85
N LEU A 33 20.26 4.23 -2.65
CA LEU A 33 19.13 5.07 -3.03
C LEU A 33 18.36 5.53 -1.79
N GLN A 34 18.24 6.85 -1.62
CA GLN A 34 17.54 7.45 -0.49
C GLN A 34 16.08 7.71 -0.87
N LEU A 35 15.17 7.05 -0.16
CA LEU A 35 13.73 7.28 -0.30
C LEU A 35 13.27 8.43 0.59
N GLY A 36 12.24 9.15 0.15
CA GLY A 36 11.54 10.16 0.94
C GLY A 36 10.37 9.61 1.75
N ALA A 37 9.82 8.47 1.30
CA ALA A 37 8.79 7.72 1.99
C ALA A 37 8.84 6.25 1.56
N PHE A 38 8.22 5.39 2.37
CA PHE A 38 8.03 3.97 2.08
C PHE A 38 6.56 3.68 1.81
N VAL A 39 6.27 3.12 0.63
CA VAL A 39 4.92 2.69 0.25
C VAL A 39 4.79 1.18 0.49
N THR A 40 3.78 0.77 1.26
CA THR A 40 3.57 -0.65 1.58
C THR A 40 3.06 -1.46 0.38
N ASN A 41 3.18 -2.78 0.48
CA ASN A 41 2.39 -3.66 -0.38
C ASN A 41 0.89 -3.39 -0.17
N PRO A 42 0.05 -3.69 -1.19
CA PRO A 42 -1.39 -3.51 -1.11
C PRO A 42 -2.00 -4.25 0.09
N ILE A 43 -2.83 -3.54 0.85
CA ILE A 43 -3.54 -4.07 2.03
C ILE A 43 -5.04 -3.92 1.78
N SER A 44 -5.80 -4.99 1.98
CA SER A 44 -7.25 -5.00 1.92
C SER A 44 -7.87 -5.17 3.31
N LEU A 45 -9.18 -4.93 3.42
CA LEU A 45 -9.90 -5.10 4.69
C LEU A 45 -9.77 -6.53 5.22
N ARG A 46 -9.97 -7.52 4.34
CA ARG A 46 -9.85 -8.96 4.64
C ARG A 46 -8.57 -9.52 4.04
N PRO A 47 -8.03 -10.64 4.58
CA PRO A 47 -6.89 -11.32 3.98
C PRO A 47 -7.18 -11.77 2.55
N ARG A 48 -6.17 -11.64 1.67
CA ARG A 48 -6.23 -12.19 0.31
C ARG A 48 -5.20 -13.29 0.14
N GLN A 49 -5.63 -14.39 -0.47
CA GLN A 49 -4.76 -15.51 -0.80
C GLN A 49 -4.08 -15.29 -2.16
N PRO A 50 -2.91 -15.88 -2.38
CA PRO A 50 -2.31 -15.92 -3.72
C PRO A 50 -3.28 -16.52 -4.73
N THR A 51 -3.19 -16.08 -5.98
CA THR A 51 -3.96 -16.71 -7.06
C THR A 51 -3.54 -18.17 -7.28
N ALA A 52 -4.45 -18.98 -7.83
CA ALA A 52 -4.13 -20.33 -8.28
C ALA A 52 -3.08 -20.30 -9.40
N GLN A 53 -2.24 -21.35 -9.45
CA GLN A 53 -1.26 -21.49 -10.53
C GLN A 53 -1.95 -21.89 -11.87
N PRO A 54 -1.44 -21.42 -13.02
CA PRO A 54 -0.23 -20.61 -13.18
C PRO A 54 -0.49 -19.10 -12.95
N ALA A 55 0.33 -18.47 -12.11
CA ALA A 55 0.25 -17.03 -11.87
C ALA A 55 0.91 -16.19 -12.97
N VAL A 56 1.68 -16.81 -13.84
CA VAL A 56 2.40 -16.17 -14.95
C VAL A 56 2.04 -16.86 -16.26
N LEU A 57 1.56 -16.09 -17.22
CA LEU A 57 1.33 -16.53 -18.60
C LEU A 57 2.31 -15.83 -19.52
N LYS A 58 3.14 -16.61 -20.21
CA LYS A 58 4.10 -16.11 -21.21
C LYS A 58 3.46 -16.09 -22.60
N TYR A 59 3.74 -15.06 -23.38
CA TYR A 59 3.34 -14.94 -24.77
C TYR A 59 4.47 -14.27 -25.59
N PRO A 60 4.46 -14.34 -26.93
CA PRO A 60 5.43 -13.62 -27.76
C PRO A 60 5.38 -12.12 -27.48
N GLY A 61 6.47 -11.58 -26.97
CA GLY A 61 6.58 -10.16 -26.62
C GLY A 61 6.40 -9.80 -25.15
N GLY A 62 6.10 -10.80 -24.26
CA GLY A 62 5.98 -10.48 -22.83
C GLY A 62 5.38 -11.58 -21.96
N PHE A 63 4.81 -11.15 -20.86
CA PHE A 63 4.08 -12.03 -19.93
C PHE A 63 2.94 -11.28 -19.24
N LEU A 64 1.94 -12.02 -18.81
CA LEU A 64 0.90 -11.55 -17.90
C LEU A 64 1.16 -12.14 -16.52
N LEU A 65 1.13 -11.28 -15.50
CA LEU A 65 1.30 -11.66 -14.11
C LEU A 65 0.00 -11.40 -13.36
N HIS A 66 -0.52 -12.42 -12.70
CA HIS A 66 -1.65 -12.30 -11.78
C HIS A 66 -1.30 -12.93 -10.44
N THR A 67 -0.97 -12.12 -9.46
CA THR A 67 -0.58 -12.59 -8.13
C THR A 67 -1.76 -12.83 -7.18
N GLY A 68 -2.91 -12.21 -7.44
CA GLY A 68 -4.03 -12.12 -6.53
C GLY A 68 -3.82 -11.08 -5.41
N LEU A 69 -2.70 -10.36 -5.44
CA LEU A 69 -2.29 -9.35 -4.44
C LEU A 69 -2.41 -9.89 -3.01
N PRO A 70 -1.71 -10.99 -2.67
CA PRO A 70 -1.85 -11.63 -1.38
C PRO A 70 -1.41 -10.70 -0.26
N ASN A 71 -2.24 -10.60 0.78
CA ASN A 71 -1.95 -9.76 1.94
C ASN A 71 -2.69 -10.27 3.18
N PRO A 72 -2.21 -9.92 4.39
CA PRO A 72 -2.78 -10.43 5.63
C PRO A 72 -4.11 -9.78 6.04
N GLY A 73 -4.58 -8.77 5.31
CA GLY A 73 -5.67 -7.89 5.73
C GLY A 73 -5.22 -6.84 6.74
N ILE A 74 -5.99 -5.74 6.86
CA ILE A 74 -5.58 -4.56 7.65
C ILE A 74 -5.35 -4.89 9.13
N HIS A 75 -6.21 -5.69 9.77
CA HIS A 75 -6.08 -6.02 11.19
C HIS A 75 -4.77 -6.76 11.49
N ALA A 76 -4.44 -7.77 10.69
CA ALA A 76 -3.20 -8.53 10.87
C ALA A 76 -1.97 -7.71 10.45
N ALA A 77 -2.10 -6.86 9.44
CA ALA A 77 -1.05 -5.93 9.04
C ALA A 77 -0.70 -4.95 10.18
N LEU A 78 -1.70 -4.32 10.78
CA LEU A 78 -1.53 -3.43 11.94
C LEU A 78 -0.87 -4.17 13.11
N LYS A 79 -1.39 -5.34 13.48
CA LYS A 79 -0.82 -6.14 14.56
C LYS A 79 0.65 -6.48 14.34
N LYS A 80 1.03 -6.75 13.08
CA LYS A 80 2.39 -7.23 12.74
C LYS A 80 3.37 -6.10 12.46
N TYR A 81 2.92 -5.01 11.86
CA TYR A 81 3.81 -4.01 11.27
C TYR A 81 3.74 -2.62 11.90
N SER A 82 2.69 -2.26 12.67
CA SER A 82 2.56 -0.91 13.24
C SER A 82 3.77 -0.49 14.08
N ALA A 83 4.32 -1.39 14.89
CA ALA A 83 5.52 -1.10 15.67
C ALA A 83 6.79 -0.89 14.80
N LYS A 84 6.86 -1.53 13.63
CA LYS A 84 7.94 -1.27 12.67
C LYS A 84 7.76 0.07 11.97
N TRP A 85 6.52 0.41 11.64
CA TRP A 85 6.19 1.70 11.04
C TRP A 85 6.55 2.86 11.97
N SER A 86 6.15 2.78 13.25
CA SER A 86 6.45 3.84 14.25
C SER A 86 7.95 4.04 14.51
N ARG A 87 8.78 3.01 14.28
CA ARG A 87 10.23 3.08 14.47
C ARG A 87 11.01 3.40 13.19
N SER A 88 10.31 3.52 12.07
CA SER A 88 10.94 3.79 10.78
C SER A 88 11.38 5.26 10.71
N ASP A 89 12.58 5.49 10.19
CA ASP A 89 13.06 6.84 9.84
C ASP A 89 12.36 7.39 8.59
N LEU A 90 11.71 6.52 7.81
CA LEU A 90 10.94 6.91 6.64
C LEU A 90 9.47 7.06 6.99
N PRO A 91 8.82 8.14 6.54
CA PRO A 91 7.36 8.25 6.56
C PRO A 91 6.72 7.06 5.84
N ILE A 92 5.65 6.53 6.39
CA ILE A 92 4.94 5.38 5.82
C ILE A 92 3.71 5.86 5.05
N ILE A 93 3.58 5.40 3.83
CA ILE A 93 2.37 5.51 3.02
C ILE A 93 1.77 4.11 2.92
N VAL A 94 0.55 3.94 3.41
CA VAL A 94 -0.12 2.64 3.35
C VAL A 94 -0.96 2.55 2.09
N HIS A 95 -0.63 1.58 1.22
CA HIS A 95 -1.43 1.31 0.02
C HIS A 95 -2.67 0.50 0.40
N LEU A 96 -3.84 1.10 0.25
CA LEU A 96 -5.13 0.48 0.49
C LEU A 96 -5.78 0.06 -0.82
N MET A 97 -6.34 -1.14 -0.82
CA MET A 97 -7.15 -1.64 -1.91
C MET A 97 -8.48 -2.15 -1.38
N ALA A 98 -9.56 -1.69 -1.96
CA ALA A 98 -10.91 -2.13 -1.65
C ALA A 98 -11.80 -2.04 -2.89
N ASP A 99 -12.80 -2.90 -2.91
CA ASP A 99 -13.80 -2.90 -3.98
C ASP A 99 -14.99 -1.97 -3.66
N ARG A 100 -15.03 -1.43 -2.42
CA ARG A 100 -16.11 -0.58 -1.91
C ARG A 100 -15.57 0.63 -1.16
N PRO A 101 -16.16 1.83 -1.39
CA PRO A 101 -15.76 3.06 -0.71
C PRO A 101 -15.80 2.94 0.83
N GLU A 102 -16.80 2.25 1.38
CA GLU A 102 -16.98 2.08 2.82
C GLU A 102 -15.83 1.27 3.45
N GLU A 103 -15.33 0.24 2.74
CA GLU A 103 -14.18 -0.54 3.20
C GLU A 103 -12.91 0.30 3.20
N THR A 104 -12.73 1.14 2.18
CA THR A 104 -11.60 2.09 2.10
C THR A 104 -11.66 3.07 3.25
N GLN A 105 -12.82 3.70 3.50
CA GLN A 105 -13.00 4.62 4.62
C GLN A 105 -12.72 3.94 5.97
N GLN A 106 -13.24 2.73 6.16
CA GLN A 106 -13.00 1.97 7.39
C GLN A 106 -11.51 1.75 7.63
N MET A 107 -10.77 1.32 6.59
CA MET A 107 -9.33 1.10 6.68
C MET A 107 -8.56 2.40 6.93
N ALA A 108 -8.92 3.49 6.26
CA ALA A 108 -8.30 4.80 6.45
C ALA A 108 -8.45 5.27 7.90
N ARG A 109 -9.66 5.17 8.48
CA ARG A 109 -9.90 5.50 9.90
C ARG A 109 -9.07 4.66 10.87
N MET A 110 -8.86 3.38 10.57
CA MET A 110 -8.01 2.52 11.40
C MET A 110 -6.54 2.97 11.41
N LEU A 111 -6.09 3.65 10.36
CA LEU A 111 -4.72 4.14 10.24
C LEU A 111 -4.49 5.51 10.90
N GLU A 112 -5.53 6.30 11.12
CA GLU A 112 -5.43 7.68 11.65
C GLU A 112 -4.70 7.78 12.99
N SER A 113 -4.80 6.75 13.83
CA SER A 113 -4.17 6.71 15.16
C SER A 113 -2.72 6.20 15.14
N HIS A 114 -2.22 5.76 13.98
CA HIS A 114 -0.87 5.21 13.88
C HIS A 114 0.15 6.30 13.56
N GLU A 115 1.05 6.53 14.51
CA GLU A 115 2.19 7.43 14.31
C GLU A 115 3.04 6.98 13.12
N ASN A 116 3.59 7.95 12.39
CA ASN A 116 4.41 7.76 11.21
C ASN A 116 3.69 7.19 9.96
N VAL A 117 2.38 6.91 10.04
CA VAL A 117 1.55 6.75 8.84
C VAL A 117 1.15 8.15 8.38
N MET A 118 1.83 8.63 7.34
CA MET A 118 1.69 10.02 6.88
C MET A 118 0.55 10.17 5.86
N ALA A 119 0.31 9.13 5.08
CA ALA A 119 -0.71 9.14 4.03
C ALA A 119 -1.22 7.73 3.72
N VAL A 120 -2.31 7.69 2.98
CA VAL A 120 -2.79 6.48 2.31
C VAL A 120 -2.70 6.68 0.79
N GLU A 121 -2.29 5.63 0.08
CA GLU A 121 -2.37 5.54 -1.37
C GLU A 121 -3.56 4.65 -1.72
N LEU A 122 -4.48 5.13 -2.54
CA LEU A 122 -5.69 4.39 -2.89
C LEU A 122 -5.49 3.65 -4.21
N GLY A 123 -5.58 2.33 -4.18
CA GLY A 123 -5.56 1.48 -5.36
C GLY A 123 -6.97 1.25 -5.90
N PHE A 124 -7.25 1.78 -7.08
CA PHE A 124 -8.52 1.56 -7.77
C PHE A 124 -8.40 0.45 -8.81
N ALA A 125 -9.44 -0.37 -8.95
CA ALA A 125 -9.52 -1.35 -10.01
C ALA A 125 -9.56 -0.68 -11.39
N PRO A 126 -8.95 -1.28 -12.42
CA PRO A 126 -9.12 -0.79 -13.80
C PRO A 126 -10.61 -0.75 -14.17
N LEU A 127 -11.01 0.28 -14.91
CA LEU A 127 -12.38 0.48 -15.39
C LEU A 127 -13.43 0.73 -14.28
N LEU A 128 -12.99 1.13 -13.09
CA LEU A 128 -13.91 1.59 -12.07
C LEU A 128 -14.58 2.89 -12.53
N ALA A 129 -15.88 3.02 -12.29
CA ALA A 129 -16.63 4.20 -12.69
C ALA A 129 -16.19 5.44 -11.89
N ASP A 130 -16.15 6.60 -12.54
CA ASP A 130 -15.64 7.85 -11.96
C ASP A 130 -16.41 8.28 -10.71
N ASP A 131 -17.73 8.04 -10.66
CA ASP A 131 -18.57 8.34 -9.49
C ASP A 131 -18.16 7.53 -8.25
N ILE A 132 -17.76 6.28 -8.44
CA ILE A 132 -17.25 5.44 -7.35
C ILE A 132 -15.88 5.93 -6.86
N ILE A 133 -15.01 6.37 -7.78
CA ILE A 133 -13.72 6.97 -7.42
C ILE A 133 -13.94 8.25 -6.61
N LEU A 134 -14.79 9.15 -7.09
CA LEU A 134 -15.09 10.40 -6.41
C LEU A 134 -15.70 10.16 -5.02
N MET A 135 -16.69 9.27 -4.92
CA MET A 135 -17.29 8.90 -3.64
C MET A 135 -16.25 8.33 -2.67
N THR A 136 -15.34 7.48 -3.14
CA THR A 136 -14.28 6.94 -2.29
C THR A 136 -13.37 8.04 -1.75
N LEU A 137 -12.98 8.99 -2.60
CA LEU A 137 -12.15 10.12 -2.20
C LEU A 137 -12.87 11.00 -1.17
N GLU A 138 -14.14 11.33 -1.41
CA GLU A 138 -14.95 12.16 -0.50
C GLU A 138 -15.12 11.50 0.88
N MET A 139 -15.29 10.17 0.92
CA MET A 139 -15.43 9.42 2.16
C MET A 139 -14.13 9.31 2.97
N CYS A 140 -12.97 9.51 2.33
CA CYS A 140 -11.65 9.44 2.99
C CYS A 140 -11.09 10.82 3.39
N LEU A 141 -11.75 11.91 3.01
CA LEU A 141 -11.35 13.28 3.33
C LEU A 141 -12.01 13.79 4.61
#